data_b2591ce9730a3865b7d2275ee77e6ddc
#
_entry.id   b2591ce9730a3865b7d2275ee77e6ddc
#
_cell.length_a   1.000
_cell.length_b   1.000
_cell.length_c   1.000
_cell.angle_alpha   90.00
_cell.angle_beta   90.00
_cell.angle_gamma   90.00
#
_symmetry.space_group_name_H-M   'P 1'
#
loop_
_entity.id
_entity.type
_entity.pdbx_description
1 polymer ?
#
loop_
_entity_poly.entity_id
_entity_poly.type
_entity_poly.pdbx_seq_one_letter_code
_entity_poly.pdbx_strand_id
1 'polypeptide(L)'
;MVNLVFPESNNYVRMKKSPIRGALYLQDKIELKGYIVNIGLRLDYNNANTHWQFLEPFSKEWKEYNSTLFDPDSNYTSQQANDQLSLSPRLAISHPISSTSKLFFNYGHFKKLPTYEQMFRLGRNTGGAMRNYGNPELQMAQTISYELGFDKSFKDEYLLQLAGYYHDIVNQLEFTTFYSADGSVIFDLASNNSYEDIRGFELTMRRSRGKWWSGFFNYTYQVKSAGRFGKSQIYENPSDQREYDKNTRELYQWKPIPQPFARASLTFFTPNDYGPNIIGLQPLADWFMSVLYVWRQGYYSYAHHIYPGVSENFPILLQYKDYNDVSLRIHRDLNLGPIKIGVLAEINNLFNTKRLSLAGFYDYDDRLAYFQSLHLPESSAYNNIPGDDRVGEFRDSDIDYQPIVQVSFTSEMTESNIHSEAIYFESSTDSYKRYVEGSWQDVSSSEMDNIISEKAYIDMPNQTSFNFLNPRHVFIGLRISRDF
;
A
#
# COMPACT_ATOMS: atom_id res chain seq x y z
N MET A 1 -22.21 15.42 32.46
CA MET A 1 -21.43 14.24 32.05
C MET A 1 -22.39 13.06 31.90
N VAL A 2 -22.63 12.61 30.71
CA VAL A 2 -23.44 11.43 30.45
C VAL A 2 -22.55 10.22 30.73
N ASN A 3 -22.82 9.51 31.83
CA ASN A 3 -22.21 8.19 32.08
C ASN A 3 -22.84 7.21 31.07
N LEU A 4 -22.22 6.99 29.94
CA LEU A 4 -22.54 5.85 29.09
C LEU A 4 -22.07 4.58 29.83
N VAL A 5 -22.98 3.89 30.47
CA VAL A 5 -22.76 2.54 30.96
C VAL A 5 -22.89 1.61 29.76
N PHE A 6 -21.75 1.22 29.16
CA PHE A 6 -21.74 0.14 28.21
C PHE A 6 -21.88 -1.19 28.96
N PRO A 7 -22.68 -2.13 28.43
CA PRO A 7 -22.74 -3.47 29.05
C PRO A 7 -21.34 -4.09 28.99
N GLU A 8 -20.99 -4.85 30.00
CA GLU A 8 -19.75 -5.61 30.09
C GLU A 8 -19.65 -6.56 28.88
N SER A 9 -19.10 -6.08 27.80
CA SER A 9 -18.72 -6.90 26.67
C SER A 9 -17.20 -7.00 26.65
N ASN A 10 -16.68 -8.19 26.41
CA ASN A 10 -15.24 -8.50 26.39
C ASN A 10 -14.43 -7.69 25.34
N ASN A 11 -15.07 -6.76 24.65
CA ASN A 11 -14.48 -5.90 23.64
C ASN A 11 -14.12 -4.50 24.14
N TYR A 12 -14.37 -4.17 25.42
CA TYR A 12 -14.08 -2.87 25.99
C TYR A 12 -13.04 -2.96 27.09
N VAL A 13 -11.90 -2.32 26.86
CA VAL A 13 -10.90 -2.08 27.91
C VAL A 13 -11.06 -0.65 28.42
N ARG A 14 -11.56 -0.48 29.62
CA ARG A 14 -11.59 0.82 30.29
C ARG A 14 -10.27 1.02 31.03
N MET A 15 -9.46 1.98 30.54
CA MET A 15 -8.21 2.35 31.19
C MET A 15 -8.25 3.81 31.64
N LYS A 16 -7.65 4.10 32.80
CA LYS A 16 -7.37 5.46 33.26
C LYS A 16 -5.86 5.55 33.52
N LYS A 17 -5.16 6.19 32.59
CA LYS A 17 -3.71 6.38 32.62
C LYS A 17 -3.39 7.86 32.45
N SER A 18 -2.28 8.30 33.02
CA SER A 18 -1.88 9.71 33.02
C SER A 18 -0.42 9.83 32.57
N PRO A 19 -0.08 9.51 31.30
CA PRO A 19 1.26 9.62 30.80
C PRO A 19 1.71 11.08 30.76
N ILE A 20 3.03 11.31 30.96
CA ILE A 20 3.65 12.63 30.95
C ILE A 20 4.47 12.74 29.67
N ARG A 21 4.24 13.77 28.87
CA ARG A 21 4.94 14.05 27.62
C ARG A 21 5.35 15.50 27.57
N GLY A 22 6.56 15.74 27.08
CA GLY A 22 7.08 17.08 26.93
C GLY A 22 8.09 17.15 25.80
N ALA A 23 8.33 18.36 25.29
CA ALA A 23 9.38 18.60 24.32
C ALA A 23 9.95 20.00 24.48
N LEU A 24 11.26 20.11 24.27
CA LEU A 24 11.99 21.36 24.16
C LEU A 24 12.68 21.40 22.80
N TYR A 25 12.67 22.55 22.12
CA TYR A 25 13.41 22.70 20.88
C TYR A 25 14.12 24.04 20.82
N LEU A 26 15.27 24.03 20.14
CA LEU A 26 16.06 25.20 19.80
C LEU A 26 16.31 25.18 18.29
N GLN A 27 16.13 26.29 17.61
CA GLN A 27 16.37 26.43 16.19
C GLN A 27 16.98 27.78 15.88
N ASP A 28 17.91 27.77 14.93
CA ASP A 28 18.54 29.00 14.42
C ASP A 28 18.56 28.97 12.89
N LYS A 29 18.44 30.14 12.28
CA LYS A 29 18.54 30.37 10.84
C LYS A 29 19.71 31.29 10.58
N ILE A 30 20.71 30.78 9.91
CA ILE A 30 21.95 31.49 9.57
C ILE A 30 21.91 31.86 8.08
N GLU A 31 21.99 33.12 7.74
CA GLU A 31 22.06 33.60 6.37
C GLU A 31 23.48 34.10 6.07
N LEU A 32 24.18 33.39 5.22
CA LEU A 32 25.53 33.72 4.73
C LEU A 32 25.44 34.09 3.25
N LYS A 33 26.49 34.78 2.72
CA LYS A 33 26.54 35.03 1.27
C LYS A 33 26.55 33.69 0.51
N GLY A 34 25.44 33.40 -0.20
CA GLY A 34 25.31 32.21 -1.00
C GLY A 34 24.79 30.96 -0.27
N TYR A 35 24.43 31.05 1.04
CA TYR A 35 23.90 29.93 1.79
C TYR A 35 22.85 30.39 2.80
N ILE A 36 21.82 29.58 2.94
CA ILE A 36 20.85 29.65 4.03
C ILE A 36 20.90 28.32 4.77
N VAL A 37 21.25 28.38 6.06
CA VAL A 37 21.40 27.19 6.90
C VAL A 37 20.40 27.29 8.04
N ASN A 38 19.59 26.26 8.22
CA ASN A 38 18.73 26.10 9.39
C ASN A 38 19.27 24.93 10.21
N ILE A 39 19.57 25.19 11.47
CA ILE A 39 20.03 24.18 12.43
C ILE A 39 19.01 24.11 13.55
N GLY A 40 18.63 22.91 13.93
CA GLY A 40 17.67 22.68 15.00
C GLY A 40 18.04 21.49 15.87
N LEU A 41 17.64 21.58 17.12
CA LEU A 41 17.78 20.50 18.09
C LEU A 41 16.48 20.39 18.89
N ARG A 42 15.93 19.18 18.96
CA ARG A 42 14.72 18.90 19.72
C ARG A 42 14.98 17.78 20.72
N LEU A 43 14.55 18.01 21.94
CA LEU A 43 14.55 17.03 23.01
C LEU A 43 13.11 16.62 23.30
N ASP A 44 12.81 15.33 23.19
CA ASP A 44 11.50 14.76 23.49
C ASP A 44 11.59 13.89 24.74
N TYR A 45 10.64 14.08 25.66
CA TYR A 45 10.43 13.29 26.87
C TYR A 45 9.09 12.57 26.82
N ASN A 46 9.11 11.29 27.15
CA ASN A 46 7.91 10.47 27.27
C ASN A 46 8.02 9.54 28.48
N ASN A 47 7.04 9.60 29.35
CA ASN A 47 6.89 8.72 30.52
C ASN A 47 5.47 8.15 30.49
N ALA A 48 5.35 6.84 30.47
CA ALA A 48 4.06 6.15 30.51
C ALA A 48 3.35 6.32 31.86
N ASN A 49 4.08 6.68 32.90
CA ASN A 49 3.60 6.89 34.28
C ASN A 49 2.71 5.75 34.76
N THR A 50 3.17 4.53 34.60
CA THR A 50 2.44 3.34 34.94
C THR A 50 3.35 2.20 35.39
N HIS A 51 2.81 1.31 36.21
CA HIS A 51 3.41 0.01 36.45
C HIS A 51 2.79 -1.00 35.48
N TRP A 52 3.55 -1.99 35.10
CA TRP A 52 3.10 -3.09 34.27
C TRP A 52 3.72 -4.42 34.71
N GLN A 53 3.01 -5.49 34.42
CA GLN A 53 3.39 -6.85 34.83
C GLN A 53 4.24 -7.48 33.72
N PHE A 54 5.42 -6.92 33.48
CA PHE A 54 6.39 -7.56 32.61
C PHE A 54 7.27 -8.48 33.46
N LEU A 55 6.86 -9.72 33.51
CA LEU A 55 7.55 -10.77 34.23
C LEU A 55 8.51 -11.51 33.30
N GLU A 56 9.41 -12.26 33.87
CA GLU A 56 10.26 -13.17 33.08
C GLU A 56 9.37 -14.14 32.29
N PRO A 57 9.45 -14.14 30.95
CA PRO A 57 8.63 -15.01 30.12
C PRO A 57 8.72 -16.48 30.54
N PHE A 58 7.56 -17.14 30.57
CA PHE A 58 7.39 -18.55 30.93
C PHE A 58 7.62 -18.92 32.41
N SER A 59 7.89 -17.94 33.27
CA SER A 59 7.84 -18.17 34.72
C SER A 59 6.43 -18.57 35.15
N LYS A 60 6.30 -19.16 36.36
CA LYS A 60 5.00 -19.57 36.90
C LYS A 60 4.04 -18.38 37.00
N GLU A 61 4.50 -17.29 37.57
CA GLU A 61 3.68 -16.08 37.78
C GLU A 61 3.28 -15.46 36.41
N TRP A 62 4.16 -15.46 35.42
CA TRP A 62 3.86 -15.02 34.05
C TRP A 62 2.74 -15.87 33.42
N LYS A 63 2.77 -17.19 33.61
CA LYS A 63 1.71 -18.08 33.11
C LYS A 63 0.38 -17.83 33.85
N GLU A 64 0.41 -17.69 35.14
CA GLU A 64 -0.79 -17.38 35.93
C GLU A 64 -1.41 -16.06 35.47
N TYR A 65 -0.61 -15.00 35.34
CA TYR A 65 -1.10 -13.69 34.90
C TYR A 65 -1.67 -13.70 33.47
N ASN A 66 -1.10 -14.45 32.54
CA ASN A 66 -1.47 -14.41 31.13
C ASN A 66 -2.46 -15.51 30.70
N SER A 67 -2.75 -16.50 31.55
CA SER A 67 -3.68 -17.60 31.26
C SER A 67 -5.09 -17.35 31.79
N THR A 68 -5.93 -18.37 31.71
CA THR A 68 -7.25 -18.43 32.37
C THR A 68 -7.18 -18.51 33.89
N LEU A 69 -5.98 -18.71 34.46
CA LEU A 69 -5.73 -18.70 35.89
C LEU A 69 -5.59 -17.30 36.51
N PHE A 70 -5.71 -16.27 35.68
CA PHE A 70 -5.64 -14.89 36.12
C PHE A 70 -6.68 -14.58 37.20
N ASP A 71 -6.18 -14.11 38.33
CA ASP A 71 -7.00 -13.65 39.43
C ASP A 71 -6.80 -12.13 39.64
N PRO A 72 -7.82 -11.29 39.40
CA PRO A 72 -7.69 -9.85 39.54
C PRO A 72 -7.39 -9.40 41.00
N ASP A 73 -7.66 -10.24 41.99
CA ASP A 73 -7.42 -9.95 43.41
C ASP A 73 -6.02 -10.38 43.88
N SER A 74 -5.28 -11.11 43.02
CA SER A 74 -3.91 -11.51 43.27
C SER A 74 -2.92 -10.36 43.12
N ASN A 75 -1.89 -10.34 43.96
CA ASN A 75 -0.83 -9.34 43.92
C ASN A 75 0.32 -9.80 42.99
N TYR A 76 0.19 -9.53 41.71
CA TYR A 76 1.24 -9.85 40.71
C TYR A 76 2.40 -8.85 40.79
N THR A 77 3.60 -9.35 40.59
CA THR A 77 4.81 -8.52 40.49
C THR A 77 4.69 -7.52 39.33
N SER A 78 4.97 -6.26 39.60
CA SER A 78 4.92 -5.20 38.61
C SER A 78 6.17 -4.30 38.71
N GLN A 79 6.54 -3.70 37.59
CA GLN A 79 7.62 -2.72 37.57
C GLN A 79 7.15 -1.40 36.97
N GLN A 80 7.79 -0.32 37.41
CA GLN A 80 7.57 1.01 36.83
C GLN A 80 8.14 1.06 35.40
N ALA A 81 7.35 1.52 34.45
CA ALA A 81 7.83 1.75 33.09
C ALA A 81 8.89 2.85 33.05
N ASN A 82 9.96 2.63 32.28
CA ASN A 82 11.09 3.51 32.17
C ASN A 82 10.77 4.83 31.45
N ASP A 83 11.44 5.89 31.84
CA ASP A 83 11.42 7.16 31.15
C ASP A 83 12.18 7.07 29.82
N GLN A 84 11.70 7.82 28.85
CA GLN A 84 12.36 7.94 27.54
C GLN A 84 12.72 9.38 27.26
N LEU A 85 13.99 9.61 26.96
CA LEU A 85 14.52 10.88 26.53
C LEU A 85 15.17 10.71 25.15
N SER A 86 14.82 11.56 24.19
CA SER A 86 15.30 11.42 22.82
C SER A 86 15.69 12.76 22.22
N LEU A 87 16.88 12.79 21.62
CA LEU A 87 17.42 13.95 20.94
C LEU A 87 17.25 13.83 19.43
N SER A 88 16.80 14.92 18.79
CA SER A 88 16.49 14.97 17.36
C SER A 88 17.15 16.16 16.70
N PRO A 89 18.39 16.01 16.16
CA PRO A 89 19.06 17.06 15.38
C PRO A 89 18.38 17.22 14.01
N ARG A 90 18.45 18.45 13.49
CA ARG A 90 17.97 18.83 12.16
C ARG A 90 18.90 19.83 11.52
N LEU A 91 19.16 19.64 10.22
CA LEU A 91 19.99 20.52 9.41
C LEU A 91 19.33 20.67 8.03
N ALA A 92 19.13 21.91 7.61
CA ALA A 92 18.72 22.20 6.24
C ALA A 92 19.66 23.27 5.67
N ILE A 93 20.23 22.99 4.50
CA ILE A 93 21.13 23.89 3.79
C ILE A 93 20.51 24.17 2.42
N SER A 94 20.43 25.44 2.06
CA SER A 94 20.01 25.87 0.72
C SER A 94 21.08 26.76 0.13
N HIS A 95 21.54 26.42 -1.09
CA HIS A 95 22.51 27.18 -1.83
C HIS A 95 21.92 27.67 -3.16
N PRO A 96 21.63 28.96 -3.31
CA PRO A 96 21.24 29.53 -4.59
C PRO A 96 22.44 29.51 -5.55
N ILE A 97 22.35 28.72 -6.62
CA ILE A 97 23.37 28.64 -7.68
C ILE A 97 23.22 29.84 -8.62
N SER A 98 21.97 30.28 -8.83
CA SER A 98 21.62 31.44 -9.63
C SER A 98 20.35 32.09 -9.11
N SER A 99 19.92 33.21 -9.71
CA SER A 99 18.62 33.84 -9.38
C SER A 99 17.41 32.95 -9.61
N THR A 100 17.58 31.88 -10.40
CA THR A 100 16.48 30.97 -10.82
C THR A 100 16.74 29.52 -10.44
N SER A 101 17.83 29.20 -9.74
CA SER A 101 18.17 27.82 -9.37
C SER A 101 18.81 27.73 -7.99
N LYS A 102 18.44 26.70 -7.24
CA LYS A 102 19.03 26.37 -5.95
C LYS A 102 19.27 24.88 -5.80
N LEU A 103 20.30 24.55 -5.07
CA LEU A 103 20.55 23.23 -4.50
C LEU A 103 20.13 23.25 -3.03
N PHE A 104 19.58 22.17 -2.51
CA PHE A 104 19.28 22.04 -1.10
C PHE A 104 19.62 20.65 -0.56
N PHE A 105 19.96 20.62 0.71
CA PHE A 105 20.17 19.39 1.46
C PHE A 105 19.43 19.49 2.79
N ASN A 106 18.66 18.45 3.10
CA ASN A 106 17.93 18.30 4.35
C ASN A 106 18.38 17.03 5.05
N TYR A 107 18.65 17.15 6.34
CA TYR A 107 18.93 16.06 7.25
C TYR A 107 18.15 16.24 8.53
N GLY A 108 17.57 15.16 9.07
CA GLY A 108 16.88 15.29 10.34
C GLY A 108 16.46 13.97 10.95
N HIS A 109 16.38 13.98 12.28
CA HIS A 109 15.78 12.93 13.06
C HIS A 109 14.34 13.31 13.42
N PHE A 110 13.43 12.39 13.21
CA PHE A 110 12.02 12.56 13.52
C PHE A 110 11.56 11.43 14.43
N LYS A 111 10.84 11.77 15.49
CA LYS A 111 10.32 10.79 16.46
C LYS A 111 8.81 10.72 16.37
N LYS A 112 8.29 9.49 16.44
CA LYS A 112 6.86 9.21 16.54
C LYS A 112 6.56 8.51 17.86
N LEU A 113 5.77 9.16 18.69
CA LEU A 113 5.34 8.61 19.98
C LEU A 113 4.41 7.40 19.74
N PRO A 114 4.53 6.34 20.56
CA PRO A 114 3.54 5.27 20.58
C PRO A 114 2.15 5.81 20.90
N THR A 115 1.12 5.19 20.35
CA THR A 115 -0.26 5.52 20.71
C THR A 115 -0.60 4.98 22.11
N TYR A 116 -1.61 5.54 22.76
CA TYR A 116 -2.04 5.05 24.08
C TYR A 116 -2.56 3.62 24.02
N GLU A 117 -3.18 3.21 22.92
CA GLU A 117 -3.59 1.84 22.71
C GLU A 117 -2.39 0.89 22.68
N GLN A 118 -1.33 1.24 21.95
CA GLN A 118 -0.10 0.45 21.86
C GLN A 118 0.60 0.29 23.22
N MET A 119 0.53 1.33 24.06
CA MET A 119 1.17 1.34 25.37
C MET A 119 0.36 0.64 26.45
N PHE A 120 -0.98 0.74 26.42
CA PHE A 120 -1.81 0.41 27.58
C PHE A 120 -2.90 -0.62 27.32
N ARG A 121 -3.02 -1.16 26.10
CA ARG A 121 -4.04 -2.16 25.79
C ARG A 121 -3.81 -3.44 26.59
N LEU A 122 -4.85 -3.90 27.27
CA LEU A 122 -4.91 -5.20 27.93
C LEU A 122 -6.16 -5.92 27.42
N GLY A 123 -6.01 -6.76 26.42
CA GLY A 123 -7.09 -7.54 25.84
C GLY A 123 -7.08 -8.96 26.39
N ARG A 124 -8.13 -9.35 27.12
CA ARG A 124 -8.34 -10.72 27.60
C ARG A 124 -9.54 -11.35 26.91
N ASN A 125 -9.51 -12.67 26.75
CA ASN A 125 -10.67 -13.41 26.26
C ASN A 125 -11.72 -13.62 27.37
N THR A 126 -12.86 -14.24 27.04
CA THR A 126 -13.94 -14.55 27.99
C THR A 126 -13.50 -15.39 29.17
N GLY A 127 -12.48 -16.22 28.99
CA GLY A 127 -11.90 -17.05 30.06
C GLY A 127 -10.82 -16.35 30.88
N GLY A 128 -10.56 -15.06 30.66
CA GLY A 128 -9.54 -14.29 31.39
C GLY A 128 -8.13 -14.36 30.81
N ALA A 129 -7.85 -15.24 29.85
CA ALA A 129 -6.53 -15.35 29.24
C ALA A 129 -6.18 -14.14 28.37
N MET A 130 -4.93 -13.70 28.45
CA MET A 130 -4.40 -12.59 27.66
C MET A 130 -4.47 -12.89 26.15
N ARG A 131 -4.82 -11.87 25.37
CA ARG A 131 -4.80 -11.91 23.89
C ARG A 131 -3.89 -10.85 23.31
N ASN A 132 -3.97 -9.63 23.83
CA ASN A 132 -3.16 -8.52 23.38
C ASN A 132 -2.62 -7.78 24.58
N TYR A 133 -1.34 -7.56 24.61
CA TYR A 133 -0.65 -6.86 25.67
C TYR A 133 0.07 -5.63 25.12
N GLY A 134 -0.35 -4.44 25.53
CA GLY A 134 0.34 -3.19 25.25
C GLY A 134 1.64 -3.12 26.03
N ASN A 135 2.60 -2.36 25.49
CA ASN A 135 3.90 -2.20 26.13
C ASN A 135 4.16 -0.72 26.45
N PRO A 136 4.12 -0.33 27.73
CA PRO A 136 4.37 1.06 28.14
C PRO A 136 5.83 1.49 27.97
N GLU A 137 6.76 0.55 27.72
CA GLU A 137 8.17 0.82 27.43
C GLU A 137 8.50 0.89 25.94
N LEU A 138 7.47 0.87 25.06
CA LEU A 138 7.69 1.07 23.65
C LEU A 138 8.49 2.33 23.37
N GLN A 139 9.61 2.18 22.70
CA GLN A 139 10.44 3.29 22.25
C GLN A 139 9.71 4.11 21.19
N MET A 140 10.08 5.39 21.11
CA MET A 140 9.61 6.23 20.00
C MET A 140 10.20 5.71 18.69
N ALA A 141 9.34 5.41 17.72
CA ALA A 141 9.80 5.10 16.36
C ALA A 141 10.60 6.30 15.83
N GLN A 142 11.71 6.03 15.19
CA GLN A 142 12.63 7.05 14.67
C GLN A 142 12.74 6.95 13.16
N THR A 143 12.65 8.10 12.49
CA THR A 143 13.05 8.25 11.09
C THR A 143 14.26 9.15 11.01
N ILE A 144 15.36 8.67 10.40
CA ILE A 144 16.48 9.48 9.98
C ILE A 144 16.31 9.75 8.49
N SER A 145 16.19 11.01 8.13
CA SER A 145 15.89 11.43 6.76
C SER A 145 17.06 12.19 6.17
N TYR A 146 17.41 11.83 4.95
CA TYR A 146 18.38 12.53 4.10
C TYR A 146 17.69 12.88 2.78
N GLU A 147 17.83 14.11 2.35
CA GLU A 147 17.29 14.58 1.09
C GLU A 147 18.27 15.56 0.43
N LEU A 148 18.55 15.34 -0.85
CA LEU A 148 19.30 16.25 -1.69
C LEU A 148 18.46 16.61 -2.90
N GLY A 149 18.26 17.90 -3.15
CA GLY A 149 17.40 18.31 -4.24
C GLY A 149 17.89 19.56 -4.98
N PHE A 150 17.39 19.71 -6.16
CA PHE A 150 17.67 20.81 -7.07
C PHE A 150 16.35 21.39 -7.61
N ASP A 151 16.21 22.71 -7.45
CA ASP A 151 15.08 23.47 -7.99
C ASP A 151 15.56 24.40 -9.09
N LYS A 152 14.82 24.45 -10.20
CA LYS A 152 15.06 25.36 -11.31
C LYS A 152 13.77 26.01 -11.78
N SER A 153 13.72 27.34 -11.72
CA SER A 153 12.69 28.15 -12.36
C SER A 153 13.16 28.62 -13.72
N PHE A 154 12.28 28.61 -14.71
CA PHE A 154 12.57 29.13 -16.07
C PHE A 154 11.34 29.80 -16.67
N LYS A 155 11.58 30.84 -17.46
CA LYS A 155 10.54 31.68 -18.09
C LYS A 155 9.52 32.25 -17.09
N ASP A 156 9.88 32.37 -15.81
CA ASP A 156 9.04 32.87 -14.70
C ASP A 156 7.69 32.12 -14.51
N GLU A 157 7.45 31.08 -15.27
CA GLU A 157 6.22 30.29 -15.28
C GLU A 157 6.43 28.82 -14.86
N TYR A 158 7.60 28.28 -15.13
CA TYR A 158 7.89 26.86 -14.94
C TYR A 158 8.83 26.63 -13.77
N LEU A 159 8.53 25.61 -12.99
CA LEU A 159 9.39 25.10 -11.92
C LEU A 159 9.69 23.62 -12.17
N LEU A 160 10.96 23.29 -12.18
CA LEU A 160 11.47 21.93 -12.16
C LEU A 160 12.09 21.68 -10.81
N GLN A 161 11.71 20.59 -10.16
CA GLN A 161 12.26 20.13 -8.89
C GLN A 161 12.69 18.68 -9.06
N LEU A 162 13.88 18.36 -8.64
CA LEU A 162 14.42 17.00 -8.58
C LEU A 162 14.99 16.78 -7.18
N ALA A 163 14.56 15.75 -6.48
CA ALA A 163 15.07 15.39 -5.16
C ALA A 163 15.33 13.89 -5.09
N GLY A 164 16.47 13.51 -4.55
CA GLY A 164 16.78 12.16 -4.11
C GLY A 164 16.70 12.09 -2.60
N TYR A 165 16.15 10.99 -2.05
CA TYR A 165 15.97 10.85 -0.61
C TYR A 165 16.27 9.44 -0.12
N TYR A 166 16.64 9.37 1.16
CA TYR A 166 16.79 8.15 1.93
C TYR A 166 16.21 8.36 3.33
N HIS A 167 15.31 7.45 3.73
CA HIS A 167 14.73 7.42 5.07
C HIS A 167 15.07 6.09 5.72
N ASP A 168 15.74 6.14 6.85
CA ASP A 168 16.00 5.00 7.73
C ASP A 168 15.02 5.06 8.91
N ILE A 169 14.15 4.05 9.02
CA ILE A 169 13.07 4.02 9.98
C ILE A 169 13.27 2.82 10.89
N VAL A 170 13.50 3.09 12.17
CA VAL A 170 13.75 2.06 13.19
C VAL A 170 12.76 2.16 14.34
N ASN A 171 12.72 1.13 15.16
CA ASN A 171 11.82 1.02 16.31
C ASN A 171 10.32 1.11 15.92
N GLN A 172 9.99 0.66 14.72
CA GLN A 172 8.59 0.56 14.33
C GLN A 172 7.89 -0.52 15.14
N LEU A 173 6.61 -0.29 15.41
CA LEU A 173 5.77 -1.24 16.12
C LEU A 173 5.50 -2.47 15.27
N GLU A 174 5.73 -3.61 15.86
CA GLU A 174 5.24 -4.92 15.45
C GLU A 174 4.80 -5.72 16.69
N PHE A 175 4.31 -6.93 16.50
CA PHE A 175 3.90 -7.78 17.58
C PHE A 175 4.81 -9.01 17.68
N THR A 176 5.08 -9.41 18.92
CA THR A 176 5.74 -10.68 19.24
C THR A 176 4.73 -11.58 19.94
N THR A 177 4.45 -12.75 19.34
CA THR A 177 3.51 -13.72 19.90
C THR A 177 4.26 -14.70 20.80
N PHE A 178 3.78 -14.89 22.01
CA PHE A 178 4.32 -15.83 22.98
C PHE A 178 3.45 -17.10 23.06
N TYR A 179 4.11 -18.26 23.07
CA TYR A 179 3.47 -19.58 23.13
C TYR A 179 4.02 -20.38 24.31
N SER A 180 3.18 -20.72 25.32
CA SER A 180 3.57 -21.65 26.37
C SER A 180 3.56 -23.10 25.86
N ALA A 181 4.41 -23.95 26.45
CA ALA A 181 4.54 -25.36 26.06
C ALA A 181 3.26 -26.18 26.27
N ASP A 182 2.45 -25.78 27.23
CA ASP A 182 1.16 -26.41 27.57
C ASP A 182 -0.03 -25.81 26.82
N GLY A 183 0.20 -24.81 25.96
CA GLY A 183 -0.84 -24.11 25.21
C GLY A 183 -1.77 -23.23 26.06
N SER A 184 -1.50 -23.07 27.35
CA SER A 184 -2.34 -22.26 28.26
C SER A 184 -2.21 -20.75 28.01
N VAL A 185 -1.10 -20.31 27.43
CA VAL A 185 -0.81 -18.91 27.13
C VAL A 185 -0.45 -18.72 25.66
N ILE A 186 -1.25 -17.92 24.97
CA ILE A 186 -0.95 -17.44 23.62
C ILE A 186 -1.43 -15.99 23.52
N PHE A 187 -0.50 -15.03 23.40
CA PHE A 187 -0.86 -13.64 23.25
C PHE A 187 0.17 -12.83 22.46
N ASP A 188 -0.25 -11.68 21.95
CA ASP A 188 0.57 -10.73 21.21
C ASP A 188 1.03 -9.58 22.13
N LEU A 189 2.34 -9.39 22.25
CA LEU A 189 2.97 -8.27 22.91
C LEU A 189 3.40 -7.21 21.90
N ALA A 190 3.04 -5.96 22.12
CA ALA A 190 3.54 -4.83 21.33
C ALA A 190 5.06 -4.65 21.52
N SER A 191 5.82 -4.64 20.44
CA SER A 191 7.28 -4.63 20.42
C SER A 191 7.84 -3.66 19.37
N ASN A 192 9.05 -3.13 19.59
CA ASN A 192 9.77 -2.27 18.64
C ASN A 192 10.74 -3.08 17.77
N ASN A 193 10.28 -4.12 17.14
CA ASN A 193 11.12 -5.09 16.44
C ASN A 193 11.05 -4.99 14.91
N SER A 194 10.53 -3.90 14.37
CA SER A 194 10.48 -3.67 12.92
C SER A 194 11.29 -2.46 12.50
N TYR A 195 11.83 -2.56 11.31
CA TYR A 195 12.54 -1.48 10.62
C TYR A 195 12.12 -1.39 9.16
N GLU A 196 12.38 -0.23 8.58
CA GLU A 196 12.08 0.04 7.17
C GLU A 196 13.11 1.03 6.63
N ASP A 197 13.64 0.80 5.45
CA ASP A 197 14.35 1.81 4.69
C ASP A 197 13.58 2.16 3.40
N ILE A 198 13.50 3.45 3.10
CA ILE A 198 12.86 3.97 1.90
C ILE A 198 13.85 4.85 1.18
N ARG A 199 14.10 4.54 -0.09
CA ARG A 199 15.00 5.32 -0.94
C ARG A 199 14.37 5.56 -2.29
N GLY A 200 14.64 6.71 -2.86
CA GLY A 200 14.06 7.05 -4.12
C GLY A 200 14.44 8.43 -4.63
N PHE A 201 13.77 8.80 -5.69
CA PHE A 201 13.83 10.17 -6.20
C PHE A 201 12.44 10.64 -6.63
N GLU A 202 12.28 11.95 -6.61
CA GLU A 202 11.07 12.63 -7.04
C GLU A 202 11.40 13.67 -8.11
N LEU A 203 10.60 13.68 -9.15
CA LEU A 203 10.63 14.69 -10.20
C LEU A 203 9.29 15.43 -10.22
N THR A 204 9.33 16.74 -10.03
CA THR A 204 8.16 17.61 -10.17
C THR A 204 8.41 18.64 -11.25
N MET A 205 7.50 18.71 -12.20
CA MET A 205 7.42 19.80 -13.16
C MET A 205 6.10 20.54 -12.95
N ARG A 206 6.15 21.86 -12.83
CA ARG A 206 4.96 22.67 -12.57
C ARG A 206 4.96 23.92 -13.42
N ARG A 207 3.81 24.24 -13.99
CA ARG A 207 3.47 25.54 -14.53
C ARG A 207 2.34 26.14 -13.70
N SER A 208 2.67 27.12 -12.87
CA SER A 208 1.72 27.69 -11.90
C SER A 208 0.88 28.82 -12.50
N ARG A 209 1.39 29.48 -13.51
CA ARG A 209 0.76 30.63 -14.17
C ARG A 209 0.82 30.45 -15.68
N GLY A 210 -0.25 30.83 -16.35
CA GLY A 210 -0.32 30.81 -17.81
C GLY A 210 -1.61 31.46 -18.27
N LYS A 211 -1.65 31.96 -19.48
CA LYS A 211 -2.82 32.63 -20.03
C LYS A 211 -3.92 31.64 -20.41
N TRP A 212 -3.54 30.41 -20.80
CA TRP A 212 -4.45 29.42 -21.36
C TRP A 212 -4.43 28.08 -20.63
N TRP A 213 -3.34 27.77 -19.94
CA TRP A 213 -3.20 26.52 -19.22
C TRP A 213 -2.22 26.62 -18.06
N SER A 214 -2.44 25.80 -17.07
CA SER A 214 -1.53 25.51 -15.96
C SER A 214 -1.52 24.02 -15.72
N GLY A 215 -0.58 23.53 -14.94
CA GLY A 215 -0.53 22.11 -14.63
C GLY A 215 0.71 21.71 -13.86
N PHE A 216 0.72 20.44 -13.49
CA PHE A 216 1.88 19.81 -12.89
C PHE A 216 2.01 18.37 -13.35
N PHE A 217 3.21 17.86 -13.27
CA PHE A 217 3.57 16.46 -13.39
C PHE A 217 4.49 16.10 -12.23
N ASN A 218 4.15 15.05 -11.49
CA ASN A 218 4.99 14.46 -10.46
C ASN A 218 5.27 13.01 -10.83
N TYR A 219 6.51 12.60 -10.67
CA TYR A 219 6.93 11.22 -10.75
C TYR A 219 7.78 10.88 -9.53
N THR A 220 7.45 9.79 -8.87
CA THR A 220 8.21 9.26 -7.74
C THR A 220 8.64 7.84 -8.06
N TYR A 221 9.93 7.57 -7.98
CA TYR A 221 10.48 6.22 -7.99
C TYR A 221 10.94 5.90 -6.57
N GLN A 222 10.34 4.90 -5.98
CA GLN A 222 10.56 4.53 -4.59
C GLN A 222 10.85 3.04 -4.48
N VAL A 223 11.84 2.71 -3.67
CA VAL A 223 12.15 1.35 -3.24
C VAL A 223 12.05 1.30 -1.73
N LYS A 224 11.24 0.37 -1.24
CA LYS A 224 11.02 0.13 0.17
C LYS A 224 11.58 -1.23 0.55
N SER A 225 12.43 -1.27 1.56
CA SER A 225 12.88 -2.49 2.22
C SER A 225 12.34 -2.49 3.64
N ALA A 226 11.81 -3.61 4.08
CA ALA A 226 11.33 -3.76 5.44
C ALA A 226 11.82 -5.08 6.02
N GLY A 227 11.96 -5.14 7.32
CA GLY A 227 12.39 -6.35 8.01
C GLY A 227 12.12 -6.26 9.51
N ARG A 228 12.55 -7.28 10.22
CA ARG A 228 12.40 -7.37 11.67
C ARG A 228 13.75 -7.55 12.35
N PHE A 229 13.83 -7.05 13.57
CA PHE A 229 14.89 -7.36 14.51
C PHE A 229 14.37 -8.37 15.52
N GLY A 230 14.88 -9.59 15.51
CA GLY A 230 14.44 -10.62 16.43
C GLY A 230 13.31 -11.49 15.87
N LYS A 231 12.56 -12.11 16.76
CA LYS A 231 11.55 -13.13 16.43
C LYS A 231 10.14 -12.57 16.56
N SER A 232 9.25 -12.91 15.63
CA SER A 232 7.82 -12.62 15.77
C SER A 232 7.10 -13.63 16.64
N GLN A 233 7.69 -14.82 16.84
CA GLN A 233 7.13 -15.86 17.70
C GLN A 233 8.17 -16.38 18.68
N ILE A 234 7.80 -16.50 19.93
CA ILE A 234 8.65 -17.00 21.01
C ILE A 234 7.92 -18.18 21.66
N TYR A 235 8.54 -19.35 21.55
CA TYR A 235 8.04 -20.59 22.12
C TYR A 235 8.77 -20.96 23.40
N GLU A 236 8.03 -21.40 24.43
CA GLU A 236 8.62 -21.97 25.65
C GLU A 236 9.31 -23.30 25.35
N ASN A 237 8.73 -24.13 24.48
CA ASN A 237 9.31 -25.39 24.06
C ASN A 237 10.50 -25.17 23.13
N PRO A 238 11.71 -25.59 23.49
CA PRO A 238 12.90 -25.40 22.65
C PRO A 238 12.86 -26.14 21.32
N SER A 239 12.08 -27.21 21.21
CA SER A 239 11.90 -27.94 19.94
C SER A 239 11.09 -27.12 18.95
N ASP A 240 9.97 -26.58 19.41
CA ASP A 240 9.08 -25.77 18.58
C ASP A 240 9.78 -24.46 18.17
N GLN A 241 10.57 -23.89 19.09
CA GLN A 241 11.38 -22.72 18.76
C GLN A 241 12.42 -23.01 17.68
N ARG A 242 13.11 -24.18 17.75
CA ARG A 242 14.07 -24.57 16.71
C ARG A 242 13.39 -24.85 15.37
N GLU A 243 12.22 -25.46 15.38
CA GLU A 243 11.43 -25.69 14.17
C GLU A 243 11.02 -24.39 13.53
N TYR A 244 10.48 -23.44 14.33
CA TYR A 244 10.15 -22.10 13.91
C TYR A 244 11.37 -21.38 13.31
N ASP A 245 12.51 -21.36 14.03
CA ASP A 245 13.74 -20.70 13.58
C ASP A 245 14.28 -21.29 12.26
N LYS A 246 14.08 -22.60 12.03
CA LYS A 246 14.50 -23.27 10.81
C LYS A 246 13.59 -22.94 9.61
N ASN A 247 12.30 -22.85 9.85
CA ASN A 247 11.30 -22.73 8.79
C ASN A 247 10.92 -21.27 8.50
N THR A 248 11.30 -20.31 9.37
CA THR A 248 10.91 -18.92 9.26
C THR A 248 12.03 -18.07 8.69
N ARG A 249 11.71 -17.32 7.65
CA ARG A 249 12.62 -16.34 7.03
C ARG A 249 12.47 -14.93 7.61
N GLU A 250 12.01 -14.80 8.82
CA GLU A 250 11.73 -13.48 9.43
C GLU A 250 12.95 -12.58 9.60
N LEU A 251 14.13 -13.19 9.75
CA LEU A 251 15.40 -12.47 9.86
C LEU A 251 15.93 -11.96 8.52
N TYR A 252 15.30 -12.35 7.41
CA TYR A 252 15.75 -11.96 6.09
C TYR A 252 14.95 -10.77 5.59
N GLN A 253 15.65 -9.79 5.12
CA GLN A 253 15.07 -8.68 4.41
C GLN A 253 14.33 -9.16 3.15
N TRP A 254 13.08 -8.75 3.00
CA TRP A 254 12.34 -8.99 1.77
C TRP A 254 13.05 -8.29 0.62
N LYS A 255 13.12 -8.96 -0.54
CA LYS A 255 13.68 -8.34 -1.75
C LYS A 255 12.96 -7.02 -2.00
N PRO A 256 13.68 -5.89 -2.01
CA PRO A 256 13.05 -4.59 -2.23
C PRO A 256 12.52 -4.51 -3.65
N ILE A 257 11.25 -4.16 -3.78
CA ILE A 257 10.56 -4.03 -5.06
C ILE A 257 10.23 -2.55 -5.28
N PRO A 258 10.62 -1.97 -6.43
CA PRO A 258 10.26 -0.60 -6.77
C PRO A 258 8.76 -0.38 -6.81
N GLN A 259 8.30 0.78 -6.33
CA GLN A 259 6.91 1.20 -6.32
C GLN A 259 6.78 2.60 -6.94
N PRO A 260 7.02 2.74 -8.24
CA PRO A 260 6.88 4.02 -8.90
C PRO A 260 5.42 4.43 -9.05
N PHE A 261 5.21 5.73 -8.95
CA PHE A 261 3.91 6.33 -9.25
C PHE A 261 4.05 7.70 -9.91
N ALA A 262 3.04 8.10 -10.66
CA ALA A 262 2.98 9.39 -11.31
C ALA A 262 1.62 10.05 -11.13
N ARG A 263 1.62 11.38 -11.09
CA ARG A 263 0.44 12.22 -11.17
C ARG A 263 0.67 13.33 -12.16
N ALA A 264 -0.32 13.59 -13.00
CA ALA A 264 -0.32 14.72 -13.89
C ALA A 264 -1.66 15.44 -13.81
N SER A 265 -1.63 16.75 -13.68
CA SER A 265 -2.83 17.57 -13.81
C SER A 265 -2.61 18.62 -14.87
N LEU A 266 -3.53 18.71 -15.80
CA LEU A 266 -3.52 19.73 -16.84
C LEU A 266 -4.84 20.48 -16.82
N THR A 267 -4.75 21.77 -16.60
CA THR A 267 -5.92 22.66 -16.51
C THR A 267 -5.87 23.66 -17.65
N PHE A 268 -6.89 23.68 -18.46
CA PHE A 268 -7.13 24.67 -19.50
C PHE A 268 -8.19 25.67 -19.03
N PHE A 269 -7.99 26.91 -19.38
CA PHE A 269 -8.96 27.95 -19.09
C PHE A 269 -8.96 28.98 -20.19
N THR A 270 -10.14 29.54 -20.48
CA THR A 270 -10.27 30.64 -21.41
C THR A 270 -10.41 31.98 -20.64
N PRO A 271 -9.74 33.05 -21.11
CA PRO A 271 -9.90 34.39 -20.49
C PRO A 271 -11.35 34.84 -20.46
N ASN A 272 -11.66 35.72 -19.53
CA ASN A 272 -13.01 36.27 -19.32
C ASN A 272 -13.50 37.19 -20.46
N ASP A 273 -12.58 37.60 -21.33
CA ASP A 273 -12.86 38.45 -22.50
C ASP A 273 -12.72 37.67 -23.83
N TYR A 274 -12.65 36.33 -23.78
CA TYR A 274 -12.39 35.53 -24.96
C TYR A 274 -13.64 35.22 -25.76
N GLY A 275 -13.55 35.46 -27.08
CA GLY A 275 -14.56 35.11 -28.08
C GLY A 275 -15.55 36.23 -28.40
N PRO A 276 -16.50 35.98 -29.31
CA PRO A 276 -17.46 36.96 -29.74
C PRO A 276 -18.47 37.29 -28.62
N ASN A 277 -18.86 38.56 -28.55
CA ASN A 277 -19.97 38.98 -27.71
C ASN A 277 -21.28 38.78 -28.48
N ILE A 278 -22.14 37.89 -27.97
CA ILE A 278 -23.45 37.56 -28.56
C ILE A 278 -24.52 38.00 -27.54
N ILE A 279 -25.21 39.05 -27.83
CA ILE A 279 -26.28 39.59 -26.96
C ILE A 279 -25.83 39.84 -25.51
N GLY A 280 -24.62 40.40 -25.34
CA GLY A 280 -24.08 40.67 -24.00
C GLY A 280 -23.44 39.46 -23.31
N LEU A 281 -23.42 38.30 -23.94
CA LEU A 281 -22.78 37.07 -23.43
C LEU A 281 -21.56 36.71 -24.25
N GLN A 282 -20.51 36.25 -23.59
CA GLN A 282 -19.30 35.72 -24.26
C GLN A 282 -19.25 34.17 -24.08
N PRO A 283 -19.84 33.39 -25.01
CA PRO A 283 -20.05 31.96 -24.82
C PRO A 283 -18.75 31.15 -24.71
N LEU A 284 -17.61 31.68 -25.17
CA LEU A 284 -16.30 31.02 -25.12
C LEU A 284 -15.43 31.50 -23.95
N ALA A 285 -15.87 32.47 -23.17
CA ALA A 285 -15.17 32.98 -22.01
C ALA A 285 -15.41 32.14 -20.75
N ASP A 286 -14.50 32.24 -19.79
CA ASP A 286 -14.58 31.65 -18.44
C ASP A 286 -14.79 30.12 -18.39
N TRP A 287 -14.33 29.42 -19.40
CA TRP A 287 -14.28 27.97 -19.35
C TRP A 287 -13.04 27.48 -18.60
N PHE A 288 -13.26 26.51 -17.75
CA PHE A 288 -12.24 25.80 -17.02
C PHE A 288 -12.41 24.30 -17.26
N MET A 289 -11.36 23.64 -17.73
CA MET A 289 -11.32 22.21 -17.93
C MET A 289 -10.06 21.63 -17.30
N SER A 290 -10.18 20.72 -16.36
CA SER A 290 -9.06 20.08 -15.70
C SER A 290 -9.10 18.57 -15.91
N VAL A 291 -7.99 18.03 -16.36
CA VAL A 291 -7.75 16.59 -16.48
C VAL A 291 -6.74 16.21 -15.40
N LEU A 292 -7.08 15.23 -14.58
CA LEU A 292 -6.18 14.62 -13.61
C LEU A 292 -5.90 13.17 -14.03
N TYR A 293 -4.63 12.85 -14.17
CA TYR A 293 -4.15 11.49 -14.41
C TYR A 293 -3.38 10.98 -13.20
N VAL A 294 -3.66 9.77 -12.76
CA VAL A 294 -2.94 9.07 -11.68
C VAL A 294 -2.53 7.71 -12.20
N TRP A 295 -1.24 7.42 -12.10
CA TRP A 295 -0.67 6.12 -12.38
C TRP A 295 0.09 5.59 -11.18
N ARG A 296 -0.03 4.29 -10.91
CA ARG A 296 0.79 3.56 -9.95
C ARG A 296 1.14 2.21 -10.53
N GLN A 297 2.37 1.81 -10.41
CA GLN A 297 2.77 0.45 -10.76
C GLN A 297 1.95 -0.56 -9.94
N GLY A 298 1.56 -1.65 -10.58
CA GLY A 298 0.88 -2.76 -9.92
C GLY A 298 1.74 -3.31 -8.78
N TYR A 299 1.13 -3.47 -7.62
CA TYR A 299 1.81 -4.03 -6.46
C TYR A 299 2.09 -5.52 -6.66
N TYR A 300 3.05 -6.04 -5.89
CA TYR A 300 3.38 -7.45 -5.87
C TYR A 300 2.75 -8.12 -4.65
N SER A 301 2.25 -9.32 -4.83
CA SER A 301 1.68 -10.14 -3.75
C SER A 301 2.09 -11.59 -3.93
N TYR A 302 2.28 -12.29 -2.82
CA TYR A 302 2.48 -13.73 -2.85
C TYR A 302 1.13 -14.45 -2.91
N ALA A 303 1.02 -15.41 -3.79
CA ALA A 303 -0.15 -16.27 -3.90
C ALA A 303 0.28 -17.74 -3.75
N HIS A 304 -0.53 -18.50 -3.03
CA HIS A 304 -0.34 -19.93 -2.82
C HIS A 304 -1.41 -20.71 -3.59
N HIS A 305 -1.14 -21.93 -3.96
CA HIS A 305 -2.10 -22.90 -4.53
C HIS A 305 -2.77 -22.48 -5.84
N ILE A 306 -2.10 -21.73 -6.70
CA ILE A 306 -2.69 -21.32 -7.98
C ILE A 306 -2.67 -22.46 -8.98
N TYR A 307 -1.58 -23.23 -9.01
CA TYR A 307 -1.37 -24.30 -9.98
C TYR A 307 -1.47 -25.69 -9.33
N PRO A 308 -2.20 -26.64 -9.96
CA PRO A 308 -2.25 -28.02 -9.49
C PRO A 308 -0.85 -28.66 -9.43
N GLY A 309 -0.56 -29.39 -8.35
CA GLY A 309 0.70 -30.13 -8.19
C GLY A 309 1.88 -29.32 -7.65
N VAL A 310 1.74 -28.01 -7.44
CA VAL A 310 2.75 -27.20 -6.77
C VAL A 310 2.55 -27.28 -5.26
N SER A 311 3.64 -27.54 -4.52
CA SER A 311 3.60 -27.62 -3.06
C SER A 311 3.10 -26.32 -2.43
N GLU A 312 2.27 -26.43 -1.41
CA GLU A 312 1.73 -25.31 -0.61
C GLU A 312 2.81 -24.36 -0.07
N ASN A 313 4.03 -24.86 0.08
CA ASN A 313 5.16 -24.14 0.67
C ASN A 313 5.88 -23.20 -0.31
N PHE A 314 5.49 -23.16 -1.59
CA PHE A 314 6.12 -22.31 -2.60
C PHE A 314 5.15 -21.21 -3.09
N PRO A 315 5.18 -20.04 -2.44
CA PRO A 315 4.37 -18.92 -2.90
C PRO A 315 4.91 -18.33 -4.21
N ILE A 316 4.00 -18.03 -5.12
CA ILE A 316 4.30 -17.31 -6.37
C ILE A 316 4.25 -15.81 -6.12
N LEU A 317 5.29 -15.09 -6.53
CA LEU A 317 5.28 -13.63 -6.54
C LEU A 317 4.57 -13.14 -7.80
N LEU A 318 3.36 -12.63 -7.62
CA LEU A 318 2.52 -12.12 -8.71
C LEU A 318 2.52 -10.61 -8.74
N GLN A 319 2.58 -10.03 -9.92
CA GLN A 319 2.39 -8.61 -10.13
C GLN A 319 0.93 -8.33 -10.51
N TYR A 320 0.34 -7.36 -9.84
CA TYR A 320 -0.99 -6.86 -10.18
C TYR A 320 -0.91 -5.86 -11.35
N LYS A 321 -2.03 -5.66 -12.02
CA LYS A 321 -2.18 -4.66 -13.07
C LYS A 321 -1.92 -3.26 -12.53
N ASP A 322 -1.29 -2.42 -13.34
CA ASP A 322 -1.05 -1.02 -13.01
C ASP A 322 -2.38 -0.28 -12.78
N TYR A 323 -2.37 0.56 -11.77
CA TYR A 323 -3.48 1.46 -11.52
C TYR A 323 -3.39 2.68 -12.43
N ASN A 324 -4.37 2.86 -13.28
CA ASN A 324 -4.52 4.03 -14.14
C ASN A 324 -5.87 4.68 -13.89
N ASP A 325 -5.90 5.96 -13.64
CA ASP A 325 -7.13 6.73 -13.46
C ASP A 325 -7.05 8.09 -14.17
N VAL A 326 -8.11 8.42 -14.89
CA VAL A 326 -8.29 9.72 -15.49
C VAL A 326 -9.60 10.32 -15.04
N SER A 327 -9.53 11.49 -14.45
CA SER A 327 -10.70 12.28 -14.05
C SER A 327 -10.74 13.58 -14.83
N LEU A 328 -11.94 13.97 -15.25
CA LEU A 328 -12.20 15.20 -15.99
C LEU A 328 -13.16 16.08 -15.20
N ARG A 329 -12.80 17.36 -15.05
CA ARG A 329 -13.67 18.38 -14.48
C ARG A 329 -13.80 19.51 -15.46
N ILE A 330 -15.03 19.89 -15.78
CA ILE A 330 -15.37 21.04 -16.61
C ILE A 330 -16.26 21.95 -15.81
N HIS A 331 -15.94 23.23 -15.82
CA HIS A 331 -16.73 24.19 -15.08
C HIS A 331 -16.77 25.52 -15.84
N ARG A 332 -17.88 26.25 -15.70
CA ARG A 332 -18.05 27.57 -16.25
C ARG A 332 -18.93 28.41 -15.32
N ASP A 333 -18.51 29.65 -15.11
CA ASP A 333 -19.32 30.66 -14.42
C ASP A 333 -19.88 31.66 -15.44
N LEU A 334 -21.18 31.86 -15.39
CA LEU A 334 -21.92 32.82 -16.20
C LEU A 334 -22.36 33.99 -15.29
N ASN A 335 -21.93 35.21 -15.63
CA ASN A 335 -22.32 36.42 -14.92
C ASN A 335 -23.49 37.07 -15.65
N LEU A 336 -24.66 37.06 -15.04
CA LEU A 336 -25.88 37.67 -15.58
C LEU A 336 -26.30 38.84 -14.68
N GLY A 337 -25.51 39.91 -14.70
CA GLY A 337 -25.72 41.06 -13.80
C GLY A 337 -25.53 40.65 -12.33
N PRO A 338 -26.55 40.79 -11.46
CA PRO A 338 -26.44 40.43 -10.05
C PRO A 338 -26.50 38.94 -9.79
N ILE A 339 -26.76 38.12 -10.83
CA ILE A 339 -26.87 36.65 -10.69
C ILE A 339 -25.65 36.01 -11.33
N LYS A 340 -25.02 35.12 -10.59
CA LYS A 340 -23.95 34.22 -11.09
C LYS A 340 -24.46 32.79 -11.15
N ILE A 341 -24.31 32.17 -12.31
CA ILE A 341 -24.69 30.77 -12.55
C ILE A 341 -23.44 30.00 -12.86
N GLY A 342 -23.05 29.07 -11.97
CA GLY A 342 -21.97 28.14 -12.20
C GLY A 342 -22.50 26.76 -12.66
N VAL A 343 -21.98 26.26 -13.78
CA VAL A 343 -22.26 24.91 -14.27
C VAL A 343 -20.98 24.06 -14.10
N LEU A 344 -21.13 22.90 -13.49
CA LEU A 344 -20.05 21.99 -13.19
C LEU A 344 -20.37 20.60 -13.75
N ALA A 345 -19.41 19.96 -14.40
CA ALA A 345 -19.44 18.54 -14.73
C ALA A 345 -18.14 17.89 -14.23
N GLU A 346 -18.26 16.80 -13.50
CA GLU A 346 -17.14 15.98 -13.04
C GLU A 346 -17.35 14.54 -13.52
N ILE A 347 -16.31 13.97 -14.12
CA ILE A 347 -16.30 12.59 -14.57
C ILE A 347 -15.08 11.92 -13.95
N ASN A 348 -15.34 11.02 -13.01
CA ASN A 348 -14.31 10.17 -12.42
C ASN A 348 -14.23 8.86 -13.19
N ASN A 349 -13.03 8.30 -13.31
CA ASN A 349 -12.76 7.14 -14.15
C ASN A 349 -13.31 7.33 -15.57
N LEU A 350 -12.80 8.36 -16.28
CA LEU A 350 -13.28 8.79 -17.60
C LEU A 350 -13.36 7.64 -18.62
N PHE A 351 -12.41 6.72 -18.59
CA PHE A 351 -12.33 5.57 -19.50
C PHE A 351 -13.07 4.33 -19.01
N ASN A 352 -13.77 4.42 -17.86
CA ASN A 352 -14.45 3.29 -17.24
C ASN A 352 -13.54 2.05 -17.08
N THR A 353 -12.32 2.29 -16.65
CA THR A 353 -11.33 1.24 -16.43
C THR A 353 -11.83 0.27 -15.35
N LYS A 354 -11.95 -1.00 -15.71
CA LYS A 354 -12.36 -2.06 -14.80
C LYS A 354 -11.19 -2.40 -13.87
N ARG A 355 -11.44 -2.52 -12.56
CA ARG A 355 -10.45 -2.79 -11.54
C ARG A 355 -10.93 -3.88 -10.61
N LEU A 356 -10.13 -4.92 -10.47
CA LEU A 356 -10.43 -6.01 -9.55
C LEU A 356 -10.37 -5.50 -8.10
N SER A 357 -11.43 -5.75 -7.34
CA SER A 357 -11.42 -5.57 -5.89
C SER A 357 -10.68 -6.72 -5.23
N LEU A 358 -9.85 -6.41 -4.24
CA LEU A 358 -9.21 -7.45 -3.40
C LEU A 358 -10.23 -8.29 -2.61
N ALA A 359 -11.43 -7.77 -2.38
CA ALA A 359 -12.55 -8.48 -1.75
C ALA A 359 -13.52 -9.07 -2.79
N GLY A 360 -13.14 -9.12 -4.08
CA GLY A 360 -14.05 -9.34 -5.20
C GLY A 360 -14.35 -10.79 -5.51
N PHE A 361 -13.78 -11.75 -4.79
CA PHE A 361 -14.10 -13.17 -5.01
C PHE A 361 -15.15 -13.63 -4.00
N TYR A 362 -16.15 -14.35 -4.48
CA TYR A 362 -17.23 -14.88 -3.64
C TYR A 362 -16.70 -15.95 -2.68
N ASP A 363 -15.87 -16.85 -3.21
CA ASP A 363 -15.26 -17.93 -2.46
C ASP A 363 -13.86 -18.25 -3.03
N TYR A 364 -13.30 -19.36 -2.54
CA TYR A 364 -12.00 -19.84 -2.97
C TYR A 364 -11.99 -20.36 -4.42
N ASP A 365 -13.06 -21.00 -4.84
CA ASP A 365 -13.14 -21.62 -6.16
C ASP A 365 -13.24 -20.56 -7.26
N ASP A 366 -14.05 -19.51 -7.04
CA ASP A 366 -14.07 -18.31 -7.89
C ASP A 366 -12.67 -17.69 -8.05
N ARG A 367 -11.96 -17.55 -6.90
CA ARG A 367 -10.59 -17.03 -6.91
C ARG A 367 -9.66 -17.93 -7.71
N LEU A 368 -9.73 -19.22 -7.51
CA LEU A 368 -8.90 -20.21 -8.19
C LEU A 368 -9.16 -20.20 -9.70
N ALA A 369 -10.42 -20.23 -10.12
CA ALA A 369 -10.83 -20.16 -11.53
C ALA A 369 -10.30 -18.89 -12.22
N TYR A 370 -10.39 -17.74 -11.54
CA TYR A 370 -9.80 -16.50 -12.04
C TYR A 370 -8.29 -16.61 -12.26
N PHE A 371 -7.54 -17.09 -11.25
CA PHE A 371 -6.10 -17.21 -11.36
C PHE A 371 -5.66 -18.23 -12.41
N GLN A 372 -6.38 -19.33 -12.56
CA GLN A 372 -6.10 -20.35 -13.57
C GLN A 372 -6.40 -19.87 -14.99
N SER A 373 -7.30 -18.90 -15.14
CA SER A 373 -7.58 -18.27 -16.44
C SER A 373 -6.50 -17.28 -16.88
N LEU A 374 -5.57 -16.90 -15.99
CA LEU A 374 -4.48 -15.98 -16.30
C LEU A 374 -3.30 -16.72 -16.95
N HIS A 375 -2.81 -16.20 -18.07
CA HIS A 375 -1.56 -16.61 -18.68
C HIS A 375 -0.44 -15.74 -18.13
N LEU A 376 0.06 -16.12 -16.95
CA LEU A 376 1.09 -15.37 -16.22
C LEU A 376 2.46 -15.54 -16.90
N PRO A 377 3.44 -14.61 -16.66
CA PRO A 377 4.79 -14.80 -17.14
C PRO A 377 5.37 -16.15 -16.77
N GLU A 378 6.15 -16.74 -17.68
CA GLU A 378 6.74 -18.04 -17.49
C GLU A 378 7.55 -18.11 -16.18
N SER A 379 7.39 -19.22 -15.47
CA SER A 379 8.19 -19.55 -14.30
C SER A 379 8.51 -21.03 -14.29
N SER A 380 9.77 -21.37 -14.40
CA SER A 380 10.25 -22.77 -14.35
C SER A 380 9.87 -23.52 -13.06
N ALA A 381 9.56 -22.78 -12.00
CA ALA A 381 9.14 -23.37 -10.72
C ALA A 381 7.68 -23.85 -10.74
N TYR A 382 6.86 -23.39 -11.70
CA TYR A 382 5.41 -23.59 -11.69
C TYR A 382 4.87 -24.26 -12.94
N ASN A 383 5.72 -24.50 -13.93
CA ASN A 383 5.32 -25.12 -15.19
C ASN A 383 4.04 -24.47 -15.77
N ASN A 384 3.96 -23.17 -15.73
CA ASN A 384 2.80 -22.44 -16.26
C ASN A 384 2.99 -22.12 -17.73
N ILE A 385 1.89 -21.96 -18.42
CA ILE A 385 1.89 -21.53 -19.82
C ILE A 385 2.28 -20.06 -19.88
N PRO A 386 3.30 -19.71 -20.68
CA PRO A 386 3.80 -18.35 -20.73
C PRO A 386 2.78 -17.36 -21.29
N GLY A 387 2.73 -16.18 -20.72
CA GLY A 387 1.93 -15.05 -21.15
C GLY A 387 2.35 -13.77 -20.45
N ASP A 388 1.63 -12.70 -20.66
CA ASP A 388 1.92 -11.38 -20.08
C ASP A 388 0.83 -10.85 -19.16
N ASP A 389 -0.16 -11.69 -18.82
CA ASP A 389 -1.25 -11.32 -17.94
C ASP A 389 -0.77 -10.88 -16.56
N ARG A 390 -1.51 -9.97 -15.99
CA ARG A 390 -1.32 -9.54 -14.60
C ARG A 390 -2.59 -9.71 -13.82
N VAL A 391 -2.46 -9.94 -12.51
CA VAL A 391 -3.61 -10.03 -11.63
C VAL A 391 -4.40 -8.72 -11.66
N GLY A 392 -5.70 -8.81 -11.85
CA GLY A 392 -6.57 -7.64 -12.06
C GLY A 392 -6.93 -7.39 -13.53
N GLU A 393 -6.42 -8.22 -14.46
CA GLU A 393 -6.93 -8.24 -15.83
C GLU A 393 -8.41 -8.64 -15.83
N PHE A 394 -9.22 -7.92 -16.59
CA PHE A 394 -10.64 -8.29 -16.75
C PHE A 394 -10.73 -9.56 -17.60
N ARG A 395 -11.58 -10.48 -17.18
CA ARG A 395 -11.87 -11.70 -17.92
C ARG A 395 -13.27 -11.60 -18.50
N ASP A 396 -13.40 -11.94 -19.78
CA ASP A 396 -14.67 -11.87 -20.50
C ASP A 396 -15.41 -13.18 -20.39
N SER A 397 -16.70 -13.13 -20.00
CA SER A 397 -17.57 -14.29 -19.88
C SER A 397 -18.26 -14.68 -21.18
N ASP A 398 -18.24 -13.77 -22.16
CA ASP A 398 -18.92 -13.97 -23.45
C ASP A 398 -18.03 -14.67 -24.47
N ILE A 399 -16.78 -14.98 -24.07
CA ILE A 399 -15.79 -15.70 -24.87
C ILE A 399 -15.58 -17.09 -24.28
N ASP A 400 -15.63 -18.12 -25.11
CA ASP A 400 -15.39 -19.49 -24.69
C ASP A 400 -13.95 -19.67 -24.23
N TYR A 401 -13.79 -20.18 -23.01
CA TYR A 401 -12.46 -20.45 -22.46
C TYR A 401 -11.81 -21.63 -23.15
N GLN A 402 -10.65 -21.43 -23.75
CA GLN A 402 -9.85 -22.49 -24.35
C GLN A 402 -8.87 -23.05 -23.32
N PRO A 403 -9.04 -24.29 -22.81
CA PRO A 403 -8.08 -24.91 -21.90
C PRO A 403 -6.72 -25.10 -22.58
N ILE A 404 -5.66 -24.70 -21.91
CA ILE A 404 -4.28 -24.93 -22.30
C ILE A 404 -3.58 -25.72 -21.20
N VAL A 405 -3.07 -26.91 -21.51
CA VAL A 405 -2.48 -27.84 -20.55
C VAL A 405 -1.00 -28.03 -20.88
N GLN A 406 -0.12 -27.82 -19.91
CA GLN A 406 1.28 -28.14 -20.08
C GLN A 406 1.51 -29.64 -19.94
N VAL A 407 2.23 -30.23 -20.89
CA VAL A 407 2.53 -31.65 -20.92
C VAL A 407 3.96 -31.91 -21.41
N SER A 408 4.48 -33.10 -21.08
CA SER A 408 5.60 -33.68 -21.80
C SER A 408 5.04 -34.71 -22.79
N PHE A 409 5.24 -34.50 -24.07
CA PHE A 409 4.77 -35.43 -25.10
C PHE A 409 5.54 -36.79 -25.12
N THR A 410 6.53 -36.95 -24.25
CA THR A 410 7.26 -38.21 -24.09
C THR A 410 6.43 -39.23 -23.29
N SER A 411 5.85 -40.20 -23.97
CA SER A 411 5.38 -41.53 -23.51
C SER A 411 4.19 -41.60 -22.51
N GLU A 412 3.67 -40.51 -21.94
CA GLU A 412 2.62 -40.58 -20.89
C GLU A 412 1.21 -40.22 -21.37
N MET A 413 1.06 -39.73 -22.60
CA MET A 413 -0.23 -39.36 -23.16
C MET A 413 -0.91 -40.57 -23.78
N THR A 414 -1.89 -41.11 -23.09
CA THR A 414 -2.78 -42.15 -23.61
C THR A 414 -4.08 -41.49 -24.07
N GLU A 415 -4.78 -42.11 -25.05
CA GLU A 415 -6.06 -41.59 -25.53
C GLU A 415 -7.10 -41.32 -24.41
N SER A 416 -6.98 -42.02 -23.30
CA SER A 416 -7.86 -41.84 -22.13
C SER A 416 -7.58 -40.54 -21.34
N ASN A 417 -6.45 -39.90 -21.55
CA ASN A 417 -6.03 -38.67 -20.84
C ASN A 417 -6.13 -37.42 -21.72
N ILE A 418 -6.57 -37.58 -22.97
CA ILE A 418 -6.66 -36.49 -23.93
C ILE A 418 -8.06 -35.87 -23.88
N HIS A 419 -8.12 -34.57 -23.63
CA HIS A 419 -9.35 -33.80 -23.77
C HIS A 419 -9.42 -33.19 -25.18
N SER A 420 -10.48 -33.48 -25.93
CA SER A 420 -10.60 -33.09 -27.33
C SER A 420 -10.65 -31.55 -27.54
N GLU A 421 -10.94 -30.81 -26.50
CA GLU A 421 -11.08 -29.35 -26.56
C GLU A 421 -9.85 -28.62 -26.01
N ALA A 422 -8.85 -29.34 -25.48
CA ALA A 422 -7.66 -28.71 -24.91
C ALA A 422 -6.55 -28.52 -25.94
N ILE A 423 -5.81 -27.42 -25.78
CA ILE A 423 -4.50 -27.21 -26.41
C ILE A 423 -3.43 -27.69 -25.43
N TYR A 424 -2.43 -28.39 -25.93
CA TYR A 424 -1.32 -28.93 -25.15
C TYR A 424 -0.05 -28.16 -25.48
N PHE A 425 0.60 -27.65 -24.43
CA PHE A 425 1.88 -26.95 -24.52
C PHE A 425 3.02 -27.83 -24.06
N GLU A 426 4.05 -27.98 -24.90
CA GLU A 426 5.28 -28.65 -24.58
C GLU A 426 6.42 -27.67 -24.39
N SER A 427 6.87 -27.47 -23.16
CA SER A 427 7.93 -26.51 -22.83
C SER A 427 9.31 -26.86 -23.38
N SER A 428 9.56 -28.14 -23.69
CA SER A 428 10.84 -28.56 -24.25
C SER A 428 11.06 -28.14 -25.69
N THR A 429 9.96 -27.97 -26.44
CA THR A 429 9.97 -27.62 -27.87
C THR A 429 9.31 -26.27 -28.14
N ASP A 430 8.77 -25.63 -27.09
CA ASP A 430 8.02 -24.37 -27.19
C ASP A 430 6.91 -24.46 -28.26
N SER A 431 6.17 -25.58 -28.26
CA SER A 431 5.17 -25.89 -29.27
C SER A 431 3.79 -26.15 -28.67
N TYR A 432 2.75 -25.75 -29.41
CA TYR A 432 1.35 -25.99 -29.06
C TYR A 432 0.72 -26.98 -30.01
N LYS A 433 0.02 -27.96 -29.47
CA LYS A 433 -0.65 -29.00 -30.24
C LYS A 433 -2.07 -29.26 -29.77
N ARG A 434 -2.94 -29.63 -30.69
CA ARG A 434 -4.32 -30.06 -30.43
C ARG A 434 -4.48 -31.50 -30.94
N TYR A 435 -5.25 -32.29 -30.23
CA TYR A 435 -5.58 -33.64 -30.68
C TYR A 435 -6.91 -33.63 -31.42
N VAL A 436 -6.87 -33.91 -32.70
CA VAL A 436 -8.06 -33.91 -33.58
C VAL A 436 -8.13 -35.23 -34.35
N GLU A 437 -9.28 -35.91 -34.28
CA GLU A 437 -9.59 -37.13 -35.03
C GLU A 437 -8.45 -38.19 -34.99
N GLY A 438 -7.88 -38.41 -33.81
CA GLY A 438 -6.84 -39.45 -33.61
C GLY A 438 -5.42 -39.02 -33.96
N SER A 439 -5.17 -37.74 -34.26
CA SER A 439 -3.84 -37.22 -34.57
C SER A 439 -3.53 -35.90 -33.91
N TRP A 440 -2.23 -35.69 -33.63
CA TRP A 440 -1.72 -34.42 -33.13
C TRP A 440 -1.52 -33.43 -34.27
N GLN A 441 -2.10 -32.25 -34.11
CA GLN A 441 -1.96 -31.13 -35.04
C GLN A 441 -1.29 -29.95 -34.33
N ASP A 442 -0.34 -29.31 -35.02
CA ASP A 442 0.29 -28.11 -34.48
C ASP A 442 -0.68 -26.93 -34.51
N VAL A 443 -0.73 -26.15 -33.42
CA VAL A 443 -1.48 -24.91 -33.33
C VAL A 443 -0.56 -23.77 -33.75
N SER A 444 -1.03 -22.91 -34.63
CA SER A 444 -0.22 -21.80 -35.13
C SER A 444 0.00 -20.70 -34.06
N SER A 445 1.14 -20.02 -34.13
CA SER A 445 1.44 -18.91 -33.23
C SER A 445 0.37 -17.82 -33.28
N SER A 446 -0.18 -17.52 -34.47
CA SER A 446 -1.23 -16.51 -34.61
C SER A 446 -2.57 -16.92 -33.95
N GLU A 447 -2.90 -18.19 -33.94
CA GLU A 447 -4.05 -18.71 -33.21
C GLU A 447 -3.83 -18.63 -31.71
N MET A 448 -2.63 -18.98 -31.23
CA MET A 448 -2.26 -18.85 -29.83
C MET A 448 -2.27 -17.42 -29.34
N ASP A 449 -1.72 -16.47 -30.11
CA ASP A 449 -1.76 -15.06 -29.79
C ASP A 449 -3.21 -14.54 -29.62
N ASN A 450 -4.13 -15.01 -30.50
CA ASN A 450 -5.54 -14.67 -30.38
C ASN A 450 -6.15 -15.23 -29.08
N ILE A 451 -5.97 -16.51 -28.79
CA ILE A 451 -6.51 -17.18 -27.60
C ILE A 451 -6.00 -16.50 -26.32
N ILE A 452 -4.70 -16.21 -26.24
CA ILE A 452 -4.11 -15.52 -25.10
C ILE A 452 -4.66 -14.09 -24.97
N SER A 453 -4.91 -13.40 -26.09
CA SER A 453 -5.41 -12.02 -26.09
C SER A 453 -6.91 -11.90 -25.76
N GLU A 454 -7.70 -12.93 -25.95
CA GLU A 454 -9.16 -12.93 -25.75
C GLU A 454 -9.57 -12.75 -24.29
N LYS A 455 -8.70 -13.14 -23.34
CA LYS A 455 -8.97 -12.95 -21.90
C LYS A 455 -10.24 -13.68 -21.41
N ALA A 456 -10.53 -14.84 -21.97
CA ALA A 456 -11.66 -15.67 -21.59
C ALA A 456 -11.59 -16.17 -20.13
N TYR A 457 -12.71 -16.52 -19.53
CA TYR A 457 -12.82 -17.03 -18.17
C TYR A 457 -13.09 -18.54 -18.13
N ILE A 458 -12.40 -19.28 -17.27
CA ILE A 458 -12.56 -20.75 -17.13
C ILE A 458 -13.98 -21.09 -16.68
N ASP A 459 -14.40 -20.46 -15.58
CA ASP A 459 -15.70 -20.61 -14.99
C ASP A 459 -16.15 -19.25 -14.48
N MET A 460 -17.31 -18.79 -14.94
CA MET A 460 -17.77 -17.46 -14.61
C MET A 460 -18.21 -17.43 -13.15
N PRO A 461 -17.52 -16.70 -12.29
CA PRO A 461 -17.94 -16.54 -10.91
C PRO A 461 -19.29 -15.84 -10.85
N ASN A 462 -19.98 -15.97 -9.73
CA ASN A 462 -21.17 -15.21 -9.46
C ASN A 462 -20.91 -13.72 -9.77
N GLN A 463 -21.63 -13.14 -10.72
CA GLN A 463 -21.39 -11.76 -11.21
C GLN A 463 -21.43 -10.72 -10.09
N THR A 464 -22.10 -11.01 -8.98
CA THR A 464 -22.12 -10.14 -7.80
C THR A 464 -20.80 -10.13 -7.03
N SER A 465 -19.94 -11.14 -7.18
CA SER A 465 -18.63 -11.23 -6.54
C SER A 465 -17.51 -10.52 -7.29
N PHE A 466 -17.70 -10.25 -8.58
CA PHE A 466 -16.80 -9.40 -9.37
C PHE A 466 -17.15 -7.92 -9.20
N ASN A 467 -16.98 -7.41 -8.01
CA ASN A 467 -17.11 -5.98 -7.78
C ASN A 467 -15.90 -5.26 -8.38
N PHE A 468 -16.06 -4.84 -9.63
CA PHE A 468 -15.14 -3.86 -10.18
C PHE A 468 -15.37 -2.55 -9.46
N LEU A 469 -14.40 -2.21 -8.62
CA LEU A 469 -14.40 -0.97 -7.87
C LEU A 469 -14.27 0.22 -8.81
N ASN A 470 -14.95 1.30 -8.46
CA ASN A 470 -14.85 2.58 -9.12
C ASN A 470 -15.36 2.57 -10.57
N PRO A 471 -16.61 2.26 -10.84
CA PRO A 471 -17.19 2.52 -12.16
C PRO A 471 -17.09 4.01 -12.50
N ARG A 472 -17.28 4.34 -13.78
CA ARG A 472 -17.36 5.74 -14.20
C ARG A 472 -18.47 6.45 -13.43
N HIS A 473 -18.10 7.55 -12.80
CA HIS A 473 -19.00 8.41 -12.07
C HIS A 473 -19.14 9.75 -12.79
N VAL A 474 -20.37 10.14 -13.12
CA VAL A 474 -20.67 11.43 -13.72
C VAL A 474 -21.50 12.24 -12.74
N PHE A 475 -21.00 13.39 -12.38
CA PHE A 475 -21.69 14.35 -11.55
C PHE A 475 -21.89 15.65 -12.34
N ILE A 476 -23.12 16.19 -12.34
CA ILE A 476 -23.46 17.47 -12.93
C ILE A 476 -24.04 18.35 -11.83
N GLY A 477 -23.49 19.55 -11.66
CA GLY A 477 -23.90 20.51 -10.65
C GLY A 477 -24.26 21.87 -11.24
N LEU A 478 -25.25 22.52 -10.63
CA LEU A 478 -25.63 23.90 -10.89
C LEU A 478 -25.50 24.69 -9.58
N ARG A 479 -24.80 25.80 -9.64
CA ARG A 479 -24.72 26.76 -8.53
C ARG A 479 -25.30 28.11 -8.97
N ILE A 480 -26.24 28.61 -8.21
CA ILE A 480 -26.81 29.96 -8.42
C ILE A 480 -26.45 30.79 -7.20
N SER A 481 -25.83 31.95 -7.41
CA SER A 481 -25.53 32.91 -6.35
C SER A 481 -25.93 34.33 -6.81
N ARG A 482 -26.27 35.17 -5.85
CA ARG A 482 -26.61 36.57 -6.08
C ARG A 482 -25.67 37.44 -5.27
N ASP A 483 -25.02 38.37 -5.93
CA ASP A 483 -24.29 39.46 -5.25
C ASP A 483 -25.30 40.51 -4.78
N PHE A 484 -25.29 40.82 -3.50
CA PHE A 484 -26.15 41.83 -2.88
C PHE A 484 -25.45 43.17 -2.83
#